data_c56cc3d9cf025444bca49e254ef72740
#
_entry.id   c56cc3d9cf025444bca49e254ef72740
#
_cell.length_a   1.000
_cell.length_b   1.000
_cell.length_c   1.000
_cell.angle_alpha   90.00
_cell.angle_beta   90.00
_cell.angle_gamma   90.00
#
_symmetry.space_group_name_H-M   'P 1'
#
loop_
_entity.id
_entity.type
_entity.pdbx_description
1 polymer ?
#
loop_
_entity_poly.entity_id
_entity_poly.type
_entity_poly.pdbx_seq_one_letter_code
_entity_poly.pdbx_strand_id
1 'polypeptide(L)'
;EDSLPDFVSRGDFFVDFYEYKDIFDTSGFDKNFIDQFGTFDGKLLALPTGMSCLATVANTEAADVCGVDLSKQITWESMLEDGKKLHAENPEYYYMNVDTHILCEYVLRPYLRQKTGNSFIIDSEKKLGFTRDELVEALTYIKDCYDWGVFEPAEDSATFKGQIHTNPKWMNGKFVFGYGASSNINLLMDAISEAECTVVQMPMADDRINDGFFADTPQYMTVNKNSPHAKEAVEFLNYFYNNETAQETLKDVRSIPPTTTGRSLCADKGLLDETVVKAVDLSAGLNGKSDKGYTTSAEVYAIQEEIVESIAYGQSTPEEAADNAIELLNDYLSALD
;
A
#
# COMPACT_ATOMS: atom_id res chain seq x y z
N GLU A 1 5.22 10.77 12.73
CA GLU A 1 4.25 10.43 11.67
C GLU A 1 2.85 10.29 12.25
N ASP A 2 2.61 9.29 13.08
CA ASP A 2 1.29 9.02 13.70
C ASP A 2 0.85 10.10 14.70
N SER A 3 1.76 10.94 15.13
CA SER A 3 1.49 12.04 16.07
C SER A 3 1.05 13.35 15.41
N LEU A 4 1.15 13.50 14.08
CA LEU A 4 0.80 14.77 13.43
C LEU A 4 -0.68 15.17 13.62
N PRO A 5 -1.67 14.25 13.41
CA PRO A 5 -3.07 14.56 13.66
C PRO A 5 -3.34 15.01 15.12
N ASP A 6 -2.67 14.34 16.07
CA ASP A 6 -2.76 14.68 17.49
C ASP A 6 -2.23 16.11 17.78
N PHE A 7 -1.07 16.47 17.20
CA PHE A 7 -0.56 17.85 17.32
C PHE A 7 -1.51 18.87 16.69
N VAL A 8 -2.05 18.58 15.51
CA VAL A 8 -3.01 19.50 14.84
C VAL A 8 -4.28 19.65 15.66
N SER A 9 -4.78 18.59 16.30
CA SER A 9 -5.98 18.66 17.15
C SER A 9 -5.79 19.49 18.43
N ARG A 10 -4.55 19.58 18.93
CA ARG A 10 -4.23 20.32 20.17
C ARG A 10 -4.07 21.83 19.98
N GLY A 11 -3.95 22.31 18.75
CA GLY A 11 -3.85 23.75 18.48
C GLY A 11 -3.22 24.11 17.15
N ASP A 12 -3.20 25.38 16.89
CA ASP A 12 -2.72 26.00 15.65
C ASP A 12 -1.20 26.32 15.77
N PHE A 13 -0.37 25.27 15.63
CA PHE A 13 1.09 25.37 15.83
C PHE A 13 1.88 25.56 14.54
N PHE A 14 1.32 25.22 13.39
CA PHE A 14 2.04 25.15 12.13
C PHE A 14 1.60 26.23 11.16
N VAL A 15 2.51 26.65 10.27
CA VAL A 15 2.15 27.53 9.16
C VAL A 15 1.25 26.80 8.18
N ASP A 16 0.35 27.51 7.53
CA ASP A 16 -0.33 27.04 6.34
C ASP A 16 0.52 27.37 5.11
N PHE A 17 1.08 26.36 4.45
CA PHE A 17 1.91 26.57 3.26
C PHE A 17 1.14 27.21 2.11
N TYR A 18 -0.18 27.09 2.04
CA TYR A 18 -0.99 27.80 1.04
C TYR A 18 -0.99 29.33 1.23
N GLU A 19 -0.71 29.82 2.42
CA GLU A 19 -0.51 31.26 2.66
C GLU A 19 0.85 31.76 2.14
N TYR A 20 1.79 30.85 1.86
CA TYR A 20 3.15 31.14 1.37
C TYR A 20 3.34 30.83 -0.10
N LYS A 21 2.27 30.80 -0.92
CA LYS A 21 2.30 30.45 -2.35
C LYS A 21 3.27 31.29 -3.21
N ASP A 22 3.65 32.48 -2.75
CA ASP A 22 4.63 33.33 -3.43
C ASP A 22 6.08 32.89 -3.15
N ILE A 23 6.28 31.98 -2.20
CA ILE A 23 7.59 31.50 -1.73
C ILE A 23 7.72 29.99 -1.92
N PHE A 24 6.65 29.23 -1.67
CA PHE A 24 6.62 27.78 -1.75
C PHE A 24 5.74 27.32 -2.92
N ASP A 25 6.34 26.59 -3.85
CA ASP A 25 5.63 26.01 -5.00
C ASP A 25 5.18 24.58 -4.66
N THR A 26 3.87 24.39 -4.64
CA THR A 26 3.24 23.07 -4.41
C THR A 26 2.93 22.30 -5.68
N SER A 27 3.18 22.87 -6.87
CA SER A 27 2.75 22.29 -8.16
C SER A 27 3.43 20.97 -8.50
N GLY A 28 4.59 20.70 -7.90
CA GLY A 28 5.31 19.43 -8.08
C GLY A 28 4.71 18.27 -7.27
N PHE A 29 3.85 18.53 -6.30
CA PHE A 29 3.22 17.47 -5.50
C PHE A 29 1.95 16.94 -6.18
N ASP A 30 1.70 15.64 -6.05
CA ASP A 30 0.37 15.11 -6.36
C ASP A 30 -0.66 15.66 -5.37
N LYS A 31 -1.77 16.20 -5.91
CA LYS A 31 -2.77 16.85 -5.09
C LYS A 31 -3.46 15.90 -4.12
N ASN A 32 -3.81 14.68 -4.57
CA ASN A 32 -4.47 13.70 -3.71
C ASN A 32 -3.55 13.31 -2.55
N PHE A 33 -2.24 13.20 -2.83
CA PHE A 33 -1.24 12.86 -1.83
C PHE A 33 -1.11 13.93 -0.74
N ILE A 34 -0.94 15.20 -1.12
CA ILE A 34 -0.84 16.27 -0.10
C ILE A 34 -2.17 16.58 0.59
N ASP A 35 -3.30 16.38 -0.10
CA ASP A 35 -4.62 16.52 0.52
C ASP A 35 -4.85 15.46 1.61
N GLN A 36 -4.41 14.23 1.35
CA GLN A 36 -4.61 13.13 2.29
C GLN A 36 -3.65 13.18 3.49
N PHE A 37 -2.39 13.54 3.26
CA PHE A 37 -1.34 13.41 4.28
C PHE A 37 -0.89 14.72 4.90
N GLY A 38 -1.04 15.84 4.23
CA GLY A 38 -0.51 17.14 4.70
C GLY A 38 -1.57 18.18 4.98
N THR A 39 -2.80 18.01 4.49
CA THR A 39 -3.87 19.00 4.55
C THR A 39 -4.87 18.67 5.65
N PHE A 40 -5.14 19.64 6.52
CA PHE A 40 -6.08 19.55 7.63
C PHE A 40 -7.01 20.77 7.56
N ASP A 41 -8.31 20.55 7.54
CA ASP A 41 -9.33 21.63 7.44
C ASP A 41 -9.05 22.63 6.30
N GLY A 42 -8.57 22.11 5.16
CA GLY A 42 -8.27 22.91 3.97
C GLY A 42 -6.95 23.71 4.03
N LYS A 43 -6.13 23.51 5.07
CA LYS A 43 -4.80 24.12 5.24
C LYS A 43 -3.71 23.07 5.02
N LEU A 44 -2.69 23.40 4.27
CA LEU A 44 -1.51 22.54 4.10
C LEU A 44 -0.54 22.79 5.27
N LEU A 45 -0.61 21.98 6.31
CA LEU A 45 0.14 22.17 7.56
C LEU A 45 1.42 21.34 7.62
N ALA A 46 1.55 20.33 6.75
CA ALA A 46 2.70 19.43 6.74
C ALA A 46 3.07 19.02 5.31
N LEU A 47 4.34 18.86 5.06
CA LEU A 47 4.89 18.43 3.78
C LEU A 47 5.44 17.01 3.93
N PRO A 48 4.97 16.02 3.16
CA PRO A 48 5.54 14.67 3.13
C PRO A 48 7.02 14.73 2.73
N THR A 49 7.89 13.99 3.43
CA THR A 49 9.34 13.97 3.09
C THR A 49 9.69 13.05 1.96
N GLY A 50 8.82 12.09 1.66
CA GLY A 50 8.98 11.12 0.60
C GLY A 50 7.69 10.36 0.37
N MET A 51 7.71 9.49 -0.62
CA MET A 51 6.60 8.58 -0.94
C MET A 51 7.04 7.13 -0.80
N SER A 52 6.13 6.33 -0.29
CA SER A 52 6.17 4.87 -0.31
C SER A 52 4.83 4.33 -0.78
N CYS A 53 4.82 3.14 -1.33
CA CYS A 53 3.59 2.49 -1.78
C CYS A 53 3.70 0.98 -1.67
N LEU A 54 2.56 0.33 -1.78
CA LEU A 54 2.48 -1.08 -2.10
C LEU A 54 2.61 -1.24 -3.62
N ALA A 55 3.24 -2.29 -4.08
CA ALA A 55 3.47 -2.54 -5.49
C ALA A 55 3.25 -4.01 -5.86
N THR A 56 2.77 -4.25 -7.06
CA THR A 56 2.72 -5.57 -7.68
C THR A 56 3.89 -5.72 -8.63
N VAL A 57 4.82 -6.62 -8.31
CA VAL A 57 5.92 -7.03 -9.18
C VAL A 57 5.45 -8.18 -10.05
N ALA A 58 5.60 -8.06 -11.36
CA ALA A 58 5.30 -9.09 -12.33
C ALA A 58 6.57 -9.72 -12.89
N ASN A 59 6.63 -11.05 -12.87
CA ASN A 59 7.61 -11.83 -13.61
C ASN A 59 7.12 -11.98 -15.06
N THR A 60 7.79 -11.31 -16.00
CA THR A 60 7.33 -11.25 -17.39
C THR A 60 7.39 -12.60 -18.10
N GLU A 61 8.40 -13.43 -17.78
CA GLU A 61 8.52 -14.77 -18.36
C GLU A 61 7.41 -15.71 -17.86
N ALA A 62 7.10 -15.69 -16.56
CA ALA A 62 5.99 -16.47 -16.03
C ALA A 62 4.64 -15.99 -16.59
N ALA A 63 4.46 -14.69 -16.76
CA ALA A 63 3.28 -14.12 -17.40
C ALA A 63 3.10 -14.62 -18.84
N ASP A 64 4.19 -14.61 -19.63
CA ASP A 64 4.18 -15.09 -21.01
C ASP A 64 3.88 -16.60 -21.08
N VAL A 65 4.52 -17.42 -20.24
CA VAL A 65 4.27 -18.88 -20.16
C VAL A 65 2.82 -19.18 -19.80
N CYS A 66 2.24 -18.36 -18.92
CA CYS A 66 0.89 -18.55 -18.42
C CYS A 66 -0.18 -17.81 -19.25
N GLY A 67 0.23 -17.04 -20.27
CA GLY A 67 -0.67 -16.28 -21.14
C GLY A 67 -1.36 -15.12 -20.45
N VAL A 68 -0.73 -14.52 -19.42
CA VAL A 68 -1.23 -13.36 -18.69
C VAL A 68 -0.82 -12.08 -19.40
N ASP A 69 -1.79 -11.26 -19.77
CA ASP A 69 -1.57 -9.97 -20.45
C ASP A 69 -1.30 -8.85 -19.43
N LEU A 70 -0.03 -8.53 -19.20
CA LEU A 70 0.41 -7.50 -18.25
C LEU A 70 0.01 -6.07 -18.64
N SER A 71 -0.51 -5.84 -19.85
CA SER A 71 -1.01 -4.53 -20.28
C SER A 71 -2.41 -4.22 -19.75
N LYS A 72 -3.13 -5.22 -19.27
CA LYS A 72 -4.48 -5.09 -18.73
C LYS A 72 -4.46 -4.78 -17.24
N GLN A 73 -5.46 -4.01 -16.80
CA GLN A 73 -5.72 -3.84 -15.38
C GLN A 73 -6.11 -5.18 -14.75
N ILE A 74 -5.38 -5.60 -13.72
CA ILE A 74 -5.76 -6.76 -12.92
C ILE A 74 -6.97 -6.38 -12.07
N THR A 75 -8.02 -7.20 -12.08
CA THR A 75 -9.15 -7.11 -11.16
C THR A 75 -9.14 -8.29 -10.18
N TRP A 76 -9.86 -8.18 -9.07
CA TRP A 76 -10.01 -9.30 -8.14
C TRP A 76 -10.58 -10.54 -8.84
N GLU A 77 -11.52 -10.32 -9.75
CA GLU A 77 -12.17 -11.36 -10.55
C GLU A 77 -11.18 -12.00 -11.52
N SER A 78 -10.45 -11.19 -12.31
CA SER A 78 -9.46 -11.71 -13.25
C SER A 78 -8.32 -12.45 -12.54
N MET A 79 -7.88 -11.96 -11.37
CA MET A 79 -6.86 -12.64 -10.58
C MET A 79 -7.29 -14.04 -10.16
N LEU A 80 -8.55 -14.20 -9.74
CA LEU A 80 -9.10 -15.48 -9.34
C LEU A 80 -9.27 -16.43 -10.55
N GLU A 81 -9.86 -15.94 -11.64
CA GLU A 81 -10.14 -16.75 -12.84
C GLU A 81 -8.86 -17.14 -13.59
N ASP A 82 -7.98 -16.17 -13.83
CA ASP A 82 -6.71 -16.41 -14.52
C ASP A 82 -5.80 -17.32 -13.69
N GLY A 83 -5.73 -17.09 -12.38
CA GLY A 83 -4.92 -17.91 -11.48
C GLY A 83 -5.41 -19.34 -11.41
N LYS A 84 -6.74 -19.56 -11.30
CA LYS A 84 -7.37 -20.88 -11.35
C LYS A 84 -7.05 -21.61 -12.65
N LYS A 85 -7.20 -20.93 -13.77
CA LYS A 85 -6.88 -21.50 -15.09
C LYS A 85 -5.40 -21.84 -15.21
N LEU A 86 -4.54 -20.91 -14.83
CA LEU A 86 -3.10 -21.08 -14.85
C LEU A 86 -2.67 -22.33 -14.08
N HIS A 87 -3.11 -22.45 -12.81
CA HIS A 87 -2.70 -23.56 -11.96
C HIS A 87 -3.28 -24.91 -12.45
N ALA A 88 -4.48 -24.92 -13.02
CA ALA A 88 -5.06 -26.11 -13.61
C ALA A 88 -4.31 -26.61 -14.85
N GLU A 89 -3.78 -25.70 -15.68
CA GLU A 89 -2.98 -26.01 -16.88
C GLU A 89 -1.50 -26.27 -16.56
N ASN A 90 -0.97 -25.59 -15.53
CA ASN A 90 0.44 -25.64 -15.11
C ASN A 90 0.52 -25.76 -13.57
N PRO A 91 0.37 -26.96 -12.98
CA PRO A 91 0.25 -27.15 -11.54
C PRO A 91 1.47 -26.72 -10.70
N GLU A 92 2.63 -26.52 -11.34
CA GLU A 92 3.83 -25.99 -10.67
C GLU A 92 3.86 -24.46 -10.59
N TYR A 93 2.96 -23.76 -11.28
CA TYR A 93 2.85 -22.31 -11.25
C TYR A 93 1.71 -21.85 -10.36
N TYR A 94 1.91 -20.71 -9.72
CA TYR A 94 0.92 -19.99 -8.94
C TYR A 94 0.81 -18.55 -9.44
N TYR A 95 -0.35 -17.95 -9.25
CA TYR A 95 -0.58 -16.62 -9.77
C TYR A 95 0.10 -15.53 -8.92
N MET A 96 0.02 -15.67 -7.59
CA MET A 96 0.50 -14.65 -6.66
C MET A 96 1.31 -15.23 -5.51
N ASN A 97 2.53 -14.70 -5.32
CA ASN A 97 3.37 -15.00 -4.16
C ASN A 97 2.97 -14.09 -2.99
N VAL A 98 2.39 -14.69 -1.97
CA VAL A 98 1.88 -14.01 -0.77
C VAL A 98 2.21 -14.81 0.48
N ASP A 99 2.19 -14.12 1.62
CA ASP A 99 2.09 -14.73 2.94
C ASP A 99 0.87 -14.19 3.68
N THR A 100 0.54 -14.74 4.85
CA THR A 100 -0.63 -14.33 5.62
C THR A 100 -0.58 -12.87 6.08
N HIS A 101 0.63 -12.34 6.33
CA HIS A 101 0.84 -10.93 6.64
C HIS A 101 0.49 -10.04 5.43
N ILE A 102 1.03 -10.39 4.27
CA ILE A 102 0.77 -9.68 3.02
C ILE A 102 -0.73 -9.71 2.69
N LEU A 103 -1.41 -10.83 2.91
CA LEU A 103 -2.85 -10.92 2.63
C LEU A 103 -3.70 -9.91 3.40
N CYS A 104 -3.31 -9.53 4.62
CA CYS A 104 -4.01 -8.48 5.37
C CYS A 104 -3.90 -7.12 4.67
N GLU A 105 -2.71 -6.77 4.16
CA GLU A 105 -2.41 -5.45 3.62
C GLU A 105 -2.77 -5.30 2.14
N TYR A 106 -2.61 -6.36 1.35
CA TYR A 106 -2.75 -6.31 -0.11
C TYR A 106 -4.04 -6.92 -0.64
N VAL A 107 -4.75 -7.71 0.18
CA VAL A 107 -6.00 -8.33 -0.24
C VAL A 107 -7.14 -7.93 0.67
N LEU A 108 -7.13 -8.32 1.95
CA LEU A 108 -8.27 -8.13 2.86
C LEU A 108 -8.71 -6.66 2.96
N ARG A 109 -7.79 -5.78 3.38
CA ARG A 109 -8.10 -4.36 3.58
C ARG A 109 -8.41 -3.63 2.28
N PRO A 110 -7.61 -3.76 1.20
CA PRO A 110 -7.94 -3.11 -0.07
C PRO A 110 -9.24 -3.61 -0.70
N TYR A 111 -9.53 -4.91 -0.64
CA TYR A 111 -10.79 -5.48 -1.13
C TYR A 111 -11.99 -4.83 -0.43
N LEU A 112 -11.99 -4.82 0.90
CA LEU A 112 -13.04 -4.19 1.69
C LEU A 112 -13.15 -2.69 1.41
N ARG A 113 -12.01 -1.99 1.33
CA ARG A 113 -11.96 -0.55 1.08
C ARG A 113 -12.49 -0.18 -0.30
N GLN A 114 -12.16 -0.95 -1.32
CA GLN A 114 -12.72 -0.75 -2.67
C GLN A 114 -14.24 -0.89 -2.67
N LYS A 115 -14.75 -1.85 -1.90
CA LYS A 115 -16.19 -2.15 -1.81
C LYS A 115 -16.96 -1.14 -0.95
N THR A 116 -16.42 -0.76 0.20
CA THR A 116 -17.14 0.08 1.19
C THR A 116 -16.79 1.56 1.13
N GLY A 117 -15.63 1.91 0.56
CA GLY A 117 -15.07 3.25 0.61
C GLY A 117 -14.48 3.65 1.98
N ASN A 118 -14.42 2.73 2.94
CA ASN A 118 -13.99 2.98 4.31
C ASN A 118 -12.66 2.32 4.63
N SER A 119 -11.94 2.82 5.65
CA SER A 119 -10.88 2.09 6.32
C SER A 119 -11.45 0.89 7.08
N PHE A 120 -10.65 -0.10 7.43
CA PHE A 120 -11.08 -1.29 8.16
C PHE A 120 -11.74 -0.93 9.49
N ILE A 121 -11.17 0.05 10.21
CA ILE A 121 -11.83 0.74 11.32
C ILE A 121 -11.97 2.21 10.95
N ILE A 122 -13.15 2.78 11.21
CA ILE A 122 -13.43 4.20 11.09
C ILE A 122 -13.12 4.85 12.44
N ASP A 123 -11.92 5.37 12.60
CA ASP A 123 -11.38 5.88 13.87
C ASP A 123 -12.27 6.95 14.51
N SER A 124 -12.75 7.91 13.70
CA SER A 124 -13.61 9.01 14.19
C SER A 124 -14.95 8.55 14.78
N GLU A 125 -15.39 7.36 14.40
CA GLU A 125 -16.68 6.79 14.82
C GLU A 125 -16.49 5.58 15.73
N LYS A 126 -15.24 5.12 15.94
CA LYS A 126 -14.89 3.92 16.69
C LYS A 126 -15.75 2.71 16.26
N LYS A 127 -15.86 2.47 14.96
CA LYS A 127 -16.68 1.38 14.43
C LYS A 127 -16.01 0.69 13.26
N LEU A 128 -16.49 -0.51 12.92
CA LEU A 128 -16.06 -1.26 11.75
C LEU A 128 -16.44 -0.52 10.47
N GLY A 129 -15.55 -0.50 9.48
CA GLY A 129 -15.76 0.11 8.17
C GLY A 129 -16.48 -0.79 7.18
N PHE A 130 -16.94 -1.95 7.61
CA PHE A 130 -17.57 -2.98 6.79
C PHE A 130 -18.72 -3.68 7.57
N THR A 131 -19.58 -4.35 6.83
CA THR A 131 -20.61 -5.23 7.39
C THR A 131 -20.09 -6.68 7.50
N ARG A 132 -20.80 -7.52 8.25
CA ARG A 132 -20.52 -8.95 8.34
C ARG A 132 -20.44 -9.61 6.95
N ASP A 133 -21.43 -9.34 6.10
CA ASP A 133 -21.53 -9.98 4.78
C ASP A 133 -20.38 -9.56 3.86
N GLU A 134 -19.93 -8.31 3.93
CA GLU A 134 -18.75 -7.84 3.19
C GLU A 134 -17.45 -8.50 3.67
N LEU A 135 -17.30 -8.71 4.99
CA LEU A 135 -16.15 -9.46 5.51
C LEU A 135 -16.19 -10.93 5.08
N VAL A 136 -17.36 -11.59 5.16
CA VAL A 136 -17.54 -12.96 4.66
C VAL A 136 -17.15 -13.07 3.18
N GLU A 137 -17.58 -12.11 2.36
CA GLU A 137 -17.23 -12.07 0.94
C GLU A 137 -15.70 -11.95 0.72
N ALA A 138 -15.03 -11.05 1.43
CA ALA A 138 -13.58 -10.89 1.34
C ALA A 138 -12.82 -12.16 1.78
N LEU A 139 -13.26 -12.81 2.86
CA LEU A 139 -12.67 -14.06 3.34
C LEU A 139 -12.96 -15.23 2.41
N THR A 140 -14.15 -15.26 1.78
CA THR A 140 -14.49 -16.26 0.74
C THR A 140 -13.57 -16.10 -0.46
N TYR A 141 -13.30 -14.86 -0.90
CA TYR A 141 -12.36 -14.59 -1.97
C TYR A 141 -10.96 -15.14 -1.65
N ILE A 142 -10.45 -14.87 -0.44
CA ILE A 142 -9.14 -15.41 0.00
C ILE A 142 -9.14 -16.93 0.00
N LYS A 143 -10.21 -17.55 0.52
CA LYS A 143 -10.37 -19.01 0.52
C LYS A 143 -10.34 -19.59 -0.88
N ASP A 144 -11.10 -19.00 -1.80
CA ASP A 144 -11.16 -19.46 -3.20
C ASP A 144 -9.79 -19.33 -3.89
N CYS A 145 -9.00 -18.28 -3.57
CA CYS A 145 -7.63 -18.16 -4.07
C CYS A 145 -6.73 -19.31 -3.61
N TYR A 146 -6.87 -19.79 -2.39
CA TYR A 146 -6.15 -20.98 -1.92
C TYR A 146 -6.70 -22.27 -2.54
N ASP A 147 -8.01 -22.47 -2.52
CA ASP A 147 -8.65 -23.68 -3.01
C ASP A 147 -8.38 -23.93 -4.50
N TRP A 148 -8.17 -22.87 -5.28
CA TRP A 148 -7.98 -22.96 -6.72
C TRP A 148 -6.52 -22.77 -7.19
N GLY A 149 -5.58 -22.66 -6.25
CA GLY A 149 -4.16 -22.53 -6.55
C GLY A 149 -3.76 -21.19 -7.15
N VAL A 150 -4.51 -20.13 -6.87
CA VAL A 150 -4.07 -18.74 -7.14
C VAL A 150 -2.89 -18.41 -6.24
N PHE A 151 -3.00 -18.75 -4.96
CA PHE A 151 -1.92 -18.74 -3.96
C PHE A 151 -1.38 -20.16 -3.74
N GLU A 152 -0.09 -20.26 -3.41
CA GLU A 152 0.43 -21.56 -2.97
C GLU A 152 -0.15 -21.95 -1.60
N PRO A 153 -0.17 -23.25 -1.25
CA PRO A 153 -0.64 -23.69 0.06
C PRO A 153 0.05 -22.94 1.20
N ALA A 154 -0.72 -22.54 2.21
CA ALA A 154 -0.21 -21.72 3.33
C ALA A 154 0.94 -22.39 4.09
N GLU A 155 0.94 -23.73 4.19
CA GLU A 155 2.02 -24.51 4.80
C GLU A 155 3.35 -24.31 4.06
N ASP A 156 3.32 -24.18 2.73
CA ASP A 156 4.51 -23.98 1.90
C ASP A 156 5.05 -22.56 2.06
N SER A 157 4.17 -21.55 2.08
CA SER A 157 4.56 -20.13 2.20
C SER A 157 4.96 -19.71 3.62
N ALA A 158 4.48 -20.42 4.66
CA ALA A 158 4.67 -20.04 6.06
C ALA A 158 6.14 -19.82 6.47
N THR A 159 7.06 -20.61 5.89
CA THR A 159 8.50 -20.50 6.18
C THR A 159 9.09 -19.17 5.67
N PHE A 160 8.44 -18.54 4.71
CA PHE A 160 8.91 -17.31 4.05
C PHE A 160 8.13 -16.07 4.50
N LYS A 161 7.35 -16.16 5.59
CA LYS A 161 6.58 -15.02 6.14
C LYS A 161 7.48 -13.81 6.37
N GLY A 162 7.13 -12.67 5.79
CA GLY A 162 7.92 -11.43 5.81
C GLY A 162 9.16 -11.43 4.88
N GLN A 163 9.44 -12.53 4.19
CA GLN A 163 10.59 -12.68 3.29
C GLN A 163 10.22 -13.48 2.02
N ILE A 164 9.08 -13.17 1.42
CA ILE A 164 8.53 -13.91 0.25
C ILE A 164 9.49 -13.96 -0.95
N HIS A 165 10.42 -13.01 -1.03
CA HIS A 165 11.49 -13.02 -2.06
C HIS A 165 12.44 -14.22 -1.90
N THR A 166 12.52 -14.84 -0.73
CA THR A 166 13.35 -16.02 -0.48
C THR A 166 12.63 -17.35 -0.75
N ASN A 167 11.35 -17.30 -1.14
CA ASN A 167 10.60 -18.50 -1.53
C ASN A 167 11.23 -19.14 -2.77
N PRO A 168 11.67 -20.42 -2.71
CA PRO A 168 12.32 -21.09 -3.83
C PRO A 168 11.45 -21.14 -5.11
N LYS A 169 10.13 -21.21 -4.99
CA LYS A 169 9.24 -21.17 -6.15
C LYS A 169 9.27 -19.78 -6.80
N TRP A 170 9.33 -18.69 -6.01
CA TRP A 170 9.53 -17.35 -6.54
C TRP A 170 10.89 -17.22 -7.25
N MET A 171 11.96 -17.63 -6.58
CA MET A 171 13.33 -17.58 -7.14
C MET A 171 13.48 -18.39 -8.44
N ASN A 172 12.71 -19.46 -8.60
CA ASN A 172 12.68 -20.32 -9.80
C ASN A 172 11.60 -19.88 -10.81
N GLY A 173 11.02 -18.67 -10.67
CA GLY A 173 10.08 -18.10 -11.62
C GLY A 173 8.73 -18.83 -11.71
N LYS A 174 8.27 -19.45 -10.61
CA LYS A 174 7.01 -20.22 -10.58
C LYS A 174 5.80 -19.41 -10.09
N PHE A 175 5.96 -18.10 -9.95
CA PHE A 175 4.87 -17.17 -9.68
C PHE A 175 4.83 -16.10 -10.77
N VAL A 176 3.62 -15.69 -11.15
CA VAL A 176 3.44 -14.56 -12.09
C VAL A 176 3.64 -13.24 -11.37
N PHE A 177 3.11 -13.09 -10.16
CA PHE A 177 3.16 -11.86 -9.39
C PHE A 177 3.69 -12.08 -7.98
N GLY A 178 4.27 -11.02 -7.42
CA GLY A 178 4.59 -10.91 -6.00
C GLY A 178 4.27 -9.51 -5.49
N TYR A 179 3.90 -9.39 -4.22
CA TYR A 179 3.65 -8.10 -3.58
C TYR A 179 4.84 -7.64 -2.76
N GLY A 180 5.07 -6.34 -2.75
CA GLY A 180 6.09 -5.72 -1.92
C GLY A 180 5.83 -4.23 -1.68
N ALA A 181 6.43 -3.68 -0.64
CA ALA A 181 6.52 -2.24 -0.49
C ALA A 181 7.59 -1.67 -1.43
N SER A 182 7.43 -0.45 -1.91
CA SER A 182 8.40 0.22 -2.79
C SER A 182 9.83 0.24 -2.25
N SER A 183 10.00 0.12 -0.93
CA SER A 183 11.30 0.05 -0.26
C SER A 183 12.02 -1.30 -0.43
N ASN A 184 11.33 -2.35 -0.83
CA ASN A 184 11.86 -3.71 -0.93
C ASN A 184 11.50 -4.47 -2.22
N ILE A 185 10.86 -3.83 -3.19
CA ILE A 185 10.54 -4.50 -4.48
C ILE A 185 11.78 -4.98 -5.22
N ASN A 186 12.93 -4.30 -5.07
CA ASN A 186 14.19 -4.74 -5.65
C ASN A 186 14.61 -6.12 -5.12
N LEU A 187 14.31 -6.45 -3.84
CA LEU A 187 14.57 -7.79 -3.30
C LEU A 187 13.75 -8.87 -4.02
N LEU A 188 12.50 -8.54 -4.41
CA LEU A 188 11.67 -9.45 -5.19
C LEU A 188 12.23 -9.62 -6.61
N MET A 189 12.61 -8.53 -7.25
CA MET A 189 13.12 -8.55 -8.62
C MET A 189 14.47 -9.25 -8.72
N ASP A 190 15.41 -8.90 -7.85
CA ASP A 190 16.75 -9.46 -7.82
C ASP A 190 16.80 -10.95 -7.44
N ALA A 191 15.74 -11.43 -6.75
CA ALA A 191 15.64 -12.84 -6.35
C ALA A 191 15.41 -13.78 -7.55
N ILE A 192 14.85 -13.28 -8.66
CA ILE A 192 14.65 -14.07 -9.89
C ILE A 192 15.83 -13.81 -10.82
N SER A 193 16.79 -14.72 -10.86
CA SER A 193 18.07 -14.50 -11.56
C SER A 193 17.98 -14.58 -13.09
N GLU A 194 16.95 -15.14 -13.68
CA GLU A 194 16.85 -15.47 -15.10
C GLU A 194 15.66 -14.82 -15.82
N ALA A 195 14.80 -14.07 -15.12
CA ALA A 195 13.65 -13.44 -15.72
C ALA A 195 13.64 -11.93 -15.50
N GLU A 196 13.11 -11.20 -16.49
CA GLU A 196 12.83 -9.77 -16.33
C GLU A 196 11.59 -9.57 -15.45
N CYS A 197 11.65 -8.58 -14.57
CA CYS A 197 10.53 -8.15 -13.75
C CYS A 197 10.09 -6.74 -14.14
N THR A 198 8.83 -6.47 -13.99
CA THR A 198 8.26 -5.12 -14.10
C THR A 198 7.25 -4.89 -12.97
N VAL A 199 6.83 -3.65 -12.77
CA VAL A 199 5.72 -3.34 -11.89
C VAL A 199 4.47 -3.08 -12.71
N VAL A 200 3.34 -3.52 -12.18
CA VAL A 200 2.01 -3.31 -12.74
C VAL A 200 1.10 -2.68 -11.70
N GLN A 201 -0.06 -2.19 -12.14
CA GLN A 201 -1.04 -1.61 -11.24
C GLN A 201 -1.59 -2.65 -10.26
N MET A 202 -1.95 -2.19 -9.07
CA MET A 202 -2.58 -3.04 -8.05
C MET A 202 -3.95 -3.54 -8.52
N PRO A 203 -4.44 -4.68 -7.98
CA PRO A 203 -5.77 -5.19 -8.34
C PRO A 203 -6.88 -4.20 -7.97
N MET A 204 -7.81 -3.98 -8.90
CA MET A 204 -8.91 -3.03 -8.71
C MET A 204 -10.23 -3.61 -9.20
N ALA A 205 -11.27 -3.54 -8.36
CA ALA A 205 -12.62 -3.87 -8.79
C ALA A 205 -13.16 -2.84 -9.79
N ASP A 206 -13.94 -3.27 -10.77
CA ASP A 206 -14.53 -2.37 -11.78
C ASP A 206 -15.59 -1.43 -11.17
N ASP A 207 -16.30 -1.89 -10.14
CA ASP A 207 -17.36 -1.18 -9.43
C ASP A 207 -16.91 -0.53 -8.11
N ARG A 208 -15.59 -0.38 -7.93
CA ARG A 208 -15.00 0.16 -6.69
C ARG A 208 -15.49 1.58 -6.37
N ILE A 209 -15.68 1.84 -5.08
CA ILE A 209 -16.03 3.16 -4.54
C ILE A 209 -14.79 4.07 -4.46
N ASN A 210 -13.62 3.48 -4.13
CA ASN A 210 -12.31 4.11 -4.23
C ASN A 210 -11.26 3.09 -4.68
N ASP A 211 -10.01 3.52 -4.92
CA ASP A 211 -8.98 2.63 -5.47
C ASP A 211 -8.48 1.57 -4.48
N GLY A 212 -8.78 1.69 -3.18
CA GLY A 212 -8.36 0.74 -2.16
C GLY A 212 -6.90 0.85 -1.77
N PHE A 213 -6.04 1.30 -2.66
CA PHE A 213 -4.62 1.53 -2.48
C PHE A 213 -4.29 3.02 -2.49
N PHE A 214 -3.17 3.39 -1.91
CA PHE A 214 -2.72 4.77 -1.79
C PHE A 214 -1.18 4.81 -1.71
N ALA A 215 -0.61 5.95 -2.05
CA ALA A 215 0.76 6.24 -1.69
C ALA A 215 0.79 6.76 -0.24
N ASP A 216 1.81 6.37 0.51
CA ASP A 216 2.01 6.76 1.90
C ASP A 216 3.25 7.64 2.06
N THR A 217 3.45 8.23 3.22
CA THR A 217 4.66 8.99 3.55
C THR A 217 5.29 8.49 4.84
N PRO A 218 6.63 8.34 4.86
CA PRO A 218 7.31 7.90 6.08
C PRO A 218 7.42 8.99 7.14
N GLN A 219 7.45 10.27 6.75
CA GLN A 219 7.71 11.40 7.64
C GLN A 219 7.10 12.70 7.10
N TYR A 220 7.01 13.71 7.98
CA TYR A 220 6.57 15.06 7.63
C TYR A 220 7.57 16.12 8.02
N MET A 221 7.59 17.22 7.27
CA MET A 221 8.17 18.49 7.67
C MET A 221 7.08 19.51 7.91
N THR A 222 7.17 20.22 9.02
CA THR A 222 6.28 21.30 9.40
C THR A 222 7.09 22.53 9.80
N VAL A 223 6.51 23.71 9.75
CA VAL A 223 7.12 24.95 10.24
C VAL A 223 6.29 25.50 11.39
N ASN A 224 6.93 25.73 12.54
CA ASN A 224 6.26 26.36 13.68
C ASN A 224 5.90 27.81 13.33
N LYS A 225 4.62 28.15 13.34
CA LYS A 225 4.12 29.48 12.98
C LYS A 225 4.60 30.59 13.89
N ASN A 226 4.97 30.29 15.15
CA ASN A 226 5.49 31.24 16.12
C ASN A 226 7.00 31.42 16.01
N SER A 227 7.67 30.76 15.06
CA SER A 227 9.08 30.98 14.80
C SER A 227 9.33 32.41 14.28
N PRO A 228 10.28 33.15 14.81
CA PRO A 228 10.67 34.44 14.22
C PRO A 228 11.30 34.29 12.82
N HIS A 229 11.60 33.06 12.41
CA HIS A 229 12.20 32.68 11.13
C HIS A 229 11.28 31.76 10.30
N ALA A 230 9.95 31.84 10.49
CA ALA A 230 9.01 31.00 9.77
C ALA A 230 9.12 31.17 8.25
N LYS A 231 9.31 32.39 7.77
CA LYS A 231 9.47 32.69 6.35
C LYS A 231 10.72 32.03 5.77
N GLU A 232 11.86 32.20 6.42
CA GLU A 232 13.13 31.58 6.00
C GLU A 232 13.09 30.05 6.04
N ALA A 233 12.34 29.48 7.00
CA ALA A 233 12.12 28.06 7.05
C ALA A 233 11.30 27.58 5.85
N VAL A 234 10.26 28.31 5.44
CA VAL A 234 9.49 28.02 4.24
C VAL A 234 10.34 28.16 2.97
N GLU A 235 11.18 29.21 2.88
CA GLU A 235 12.14 29.37 1.77
C GLU A 235 13.12 28.19 1.69
N PHE A 236 13.62 27.72 2.84
CA PHE A 236 14.46 26.51 2.89
C PHE A 236 13.72 25.26 2.41
N LEU A 237 12.46 25.07 2.83
CA LEU A 237 11.67 23.93 2.38
C LEU A 237 11.35 24.01 0.88
N ASN A 238 11.13 25.21 0.33
CA ASN A 238 11.00 25.36 -1.12
C ASN A 238 12.28 24.94 -1.85
N TYR A 239 13.45 25.32 -1.33
CA TYR A 239 14.73 24.84 -1.86
C TYR A 239 14.83 23.31 -1.74
N PHE A 240 14.49 22.76 -0.57
CA PHE A 240 14.56 21.31 -0.28
C PHE A 240 13.74 20.47 -1.27
N TYR A 241 12.50 20.90 -1.59
CA TYR A 241 11.59 20.14 -2.43
C TYR A 241 11.69 20.45 -3.93
N ASN A 242 12.05 21.68 -4.31
CA ASN A 242 11.90 22.17 -5.67
C ASN A 242 13.23 22.51 -6.37
N ASN A 243 14.34 22.53 -5.64
CA ASN A 243 15.64 22.82 -6.24
C ASN A 243 16.30 21.54 -6.77
N GLU A 244 16.76 21.54 -8.02
CA GLU A 244 17.41 20.39 -8.67
C GLU A 244 18.61 19.87 -7.88
N THR A 245 19.52 20.77 -7.44
CA THR A 245 20.72 20.37 -6.67
C THR A 245 20.33 19.72 -5.34
N ALA A 246 19.27 20.21 -4.69
CA ALA A 246 18.78 19.60 -3.45
C ALA A 246 18.25 18.17 -3.73
N GLN A 247 17.44 18.00 -4.78
CA GLN A 247 16.89 16.69 -5.15
C GLN A 247 17.98 15.70 -5.55
N GLU A 248 18.98 16.11 -6.32
CA GLU A 248 20.12 15.28 -6.68
C GLU A 248 20.98 14.87 -5.47
N THR A 249 21.03 15.70 -4.44
CA THR A 249 21.75 15.41 -3.19
C THR A 249 20.97 14.46 -2.30
N LEU A 250 19.65 14.67 -2.21
CA LEU A 250 18.74 13.88 -1.35
C LEU A 250 18.45 12.50 -1.93
N LYS A 251 18.20 12.42 -3.23
CA LYS A 251 17.83 11.16 -3.91
C LYS A 251 16.68 10.47 -3.17
N ASP A 252 16.89 9.26 -2.70
CA ASP A 252 15.98 8.40 -1.94
C ASP A 252 16.29 8.35 -0.42
N VAL A 253 17.18 9.22 0.09
CA VAL A 253 17.58 9.24 1.52
C VAL A 253 16.39 9.40 2.47
N ARG A 254 15.32 10.07 2.02
CA ARG A 254 14.07 10.27 2.76
C ARG A 254 12.89 9.53 2.14
N SER A 255 13.14 8.39 1.49
CA SER A 255 12.22 7.71 0.60
C SER A 255 12.18 8.38 -0.80
N ILE A 256 11.41 7.84 -1.72
CA ILE A 256 11.28 8.40 -3.06
C ILE A 256 10.78 9.84 -2.98
N PRO A 257 11.34 10.79 -3.75
CA PRO A 257 10.93 12.20 -3.70
C PRO A 257 9.40 12.38 -3.83
N PRO A 258 8.77 13.18 -2.96
CA PRO A 258 7.31 13.32 -2.97
C PRO A 258 6.80 14.18 -4.12
N THR A 259 7.68 14.88 -4.84
CA THR A 259 7.32 15.69 -6.00
C THR A 259 7.59 14.92 -7.30
N THR A 260 6.68 15.02 -8.27
CA THR A 260 6.86 14.42 -9.61
C THR A 260 8.12 14.94 -10.28
N THR A 261 8.39 16.25 -10.16
CA THR A 261 9.60 16.85 -10.74
C THR A 261 10.88 16.30 -10.13
N GLY A 262 10.91 16.08 -8.80
CA GLY A 262 12.06 15.49 -8.10
C GLY A 262 12.27 14.02 -8.52
N ARG A 263 11.18 13.23 -8.62
CA ARG A 263 11.27 11.84 -9.09
C ARG A 263 11.80 11.75 -10.52
N SER A 264 11.22 12.51 -11.44
CA SER A 264 11.66 12.52 -12.85
C SER A 264 13.11 12.94 -12.98
N LEU A 265 13.52 14.03 -12.30
CA LEU A 265 14.91 14.50 -12.32
C LEU A 265 15.90 13.42 -11.84
N CYS A 266 15.58 12.77 -10.73
CA CYS A 266 16.46 11.75 -10.16
C CYS A 266 16.47 10.47 -11.01
N ALA A 267 15.34 10.07 -11.60
CA ALA A 267 15.27 8.94 -12.52
C ALA A 267 16.08 9.20 -13.80
N ASP A 268 15.87 10.35 -14.45
CA ASP A 268 16.58 10.74 -15.69
C ASP A 268 18.12 10.77 -15.51
N LYS A 269 18.57 11.02 -14.29
CA LYS A 269 20.01 11.02 -13.94
C LYS A 269 20.51 9.67 -13.42
N GLY A 270 19.68 8.64 -13.41
CA GLY A 270 20.04 7.31 -12.89
C GLY A 270 20.33 7.31 -11.38
N LEU A 271 19.75 8.24 -10.62
CA LEU A 271 19.93 8.35 -9.18
C LEU A 271 18.88 7.57 -8.38
N LEU A 272 17.80 7.13 -9.02
CA LEU A 272 16.76 6.27 -8.52
C LEU A 272 16.60 5.07 -9.45
N ASP A 273 16.14 3.96 -8.89
CA ASP A 273 15.71 2.81 -9.69
C ASP A 273 14.42 3.15 -10.44
N GLU A 274 14.41 2.95 -11.77
CA GLU A 274 13.28 3.30 -12.62
C GLU A 274 12.02 2.50 -12.28
N THR A 275 12.17 1.25 -11.82
CA THR A 275 11.06 0.39 -11.45
C THR A 275 10.41 0.85 -10.15
N VAL A 276 11.22 1.28 -9.19
CA VAL A 276 10.73 1.87 -7.94
C VAL A 276 9.98 3.18 -8.22
N VAL A 277 10.52 4.03 -9.10
CA VAL A 277 9.84 5.27 -9.54
C VAL A 277 8.50 4.94 -10.19
N LYS A 278 8.47 3.96 -11.11
CA LYS A 278 7.24 3.51 -11.76
C LYS A 278 6.20 3.02 -10.75
N ALA A 279 6.62 2.24 -9.73
CA ALA A 279 5.72 1.77 -8.67
C ALA A 279 5.07 2.92 -7.91
N VAL A 280 5.87 3.91 -7.53
CA VAL A 280 5.39 5.10 -6.80
C VAL A 280 4.46 5.94 -7.69
N ASP A 281 4.80 6.15 -8.96
CA ASP A 281 3.97 6.94 -9.89
C ASP A 281 2.62 6.25 -10.16
N LEU A 282 2.58 4.92 -10.25
CA LEU A 282 1.32 4.16 -10.33
C LEU A 282 0.43 4.34 -9.10
N SER A 283 1.01 4.61 -7.94
CA SER A 283 0.29 4.74 -6.68
C SER A 283 -0.03 6.18 -6.29
N ALA A 284 0.72 7.17 -6.80
CA ALA A 284 0.63 8.57 -6.39
C ALA A 284 -0.75 9.21 -6.61
N GLY A 285 -1.45 8.81 -7.68
CA GLY A 285 -2.78 9.32 -8.02
C GLY A 285 -3.93 8.52 -7.40
N LEU A 286 -3.65 7.44 -6.66
CA LEU A 286 -4.69 6.60 -6.07
C LEU A 286 -5.34 7.26 -4.87
N ASN A 287 -6.66 7.04 -4.72
CA ASN A 287 -7.48 7.70 -3.71
C ASN A 287 -7.95 6.78 -2.58
N GLY A 288 -7.27 5.66 -2.36
CA GLY A 288 -7.52 4.81 -1.20
C GLY A 288 -7.23 5.56 0.10
N LYS A 289 -7.92 5.18 1.18
CA LYS A 289 -7.72 5.78 2.50
C LYS A 289 -6.56 5.13 3.24
N SER A 290 -5.82 5.94 4.01
CA SER A 290 -4.79 5.43 4.92
C SER A 290 -5.38 4.50 5.98
N ASP A 291 -4.62 3.46 6.34
CA ASP A 291 -4.94 2.51 7.40
C ASP A 291 -4.33 2.90 8.76
N LYS A 292 -3.70 4.07 8.86
CA LYS A 292 -3.14 4.54 10.14
C LYS A 292 -4.24 4.72 11.19
N GLY A 293 -3.89 4.50 12.46
CA GLY A 293 -4.83 4.56 13.56
C GLY A 293 -5.20 3.18 14.11
N TYR A 294 -6.46 2.97 14.51
CA TYR A 294 -6.89 1.71 15.14
C TYR A 294 -6.73 0.50 14.22
N THR A 295 -6.89 0.66 12.90
CA THR A 295 -6.73 -0.44 11.93
C THR A 295 -5.36 -1.12 12.01
N THR A 296 -4.30 -0.37 12.29
CA THR A 296 -2.91 -0.86 12.37
C THR A 296 -2.40 -0.98 13.81
N SER A 297 -3.28 -0.84 14.82
CA SER A 297 -2.91 -1.17 16.19
C SER A 297 -2.53 -2.65 16.30
N ALA A 298 -1.60 -2.98 17.21
CA ALA A 298 -1.08 -4.34 17.32
C ALA A 298 -2.18 -5.39 17.58
N GLU A 299 -3.21 -5.03 18.34
CA GLU A 299 -4.32 -5.92 18.68
C GLU A 299 -5.24 -6.15 17.47
N VAL A 300 -5.65 -5.08 16.77
CA VAL A 300 -6.48 -5.20 15.58
C VAL A 300 -5.74 -5.91 14.46
N TYR A 301 -4.44 -5.65 14.31
CA TYR A 301 -3.62 -6.33 13.32
C TYR A 301 -3.51 -7.84 13.61
N ALA A 302 -3.35 -8.23 14.87
CA ALA A 302 -3.34 -9.65 15.27
C ALA A 302 -4.66 -10.35 14.95
N ILE A 303 -5.81 -9.67 15.13
CA ILE A 303 -7.13 -10.22 14.75
C ILE A 303 -7.19 -10.42 13.22
N GLN A 304 -6.71 -9.45 12.43
CA GLN A 304 -6.67 -9.59 10.97
C GLN A 304 -5.79 -10.78 10.54
N GLU A 305 -4.61 -10.95 11.11
CA GLU A 305 -3.75 -12.09 10.81
C GLU A 305 -4.44 -13.42 11.20
N GLU A 306 -5.04 -13.50 12.38
CA GLU A 306 -5.72 -14.72 12.86
C GLU A 306 -6.83 -15.17 11.92
N ILE A 307 -7.69 -14.26 11.46
CA ILE A 307 -8.78 -14.63 10.55
C ILE A 307 -8.26 -15.05 9.18
N VAL A 308 -7.25 -14.38 8.64
CA VAL A 308 -6.63 -14.77 7.36
C VAL A 308 -5.94 -16.12 7.49
N GLU A 309 -5.20 -16.36 8.58
CA GLU A 309 -4.55 -17.65 8.84
C GLU A 309 -5.56 -18.77 9.00
N SER A 310 -6.65 -18.55 9.74
CA SER A 310 -7.69 -19.57 9.92
C SER A 310 -8.33 -20.00 8.60
N ILE A 311 -8.51 -19.09 7.67
CA ILE A 311 -8.98 -19.35 6.31
C ILE A 311 -7.90 -20.08 5.48
N ALA A 312 -6.67 -19.58 5.50
CA ALA A 312 -5.55 -20.12 4.73
C ALA A 312 -5.23 -21.58 5.08
N TYR A 313 -5.37 -21.93 6.37
CA TYR A 313 -5.17 -23.30 6.87
C TYR A 313 -6.45 -24.15 6.92
N GLY A 314 -7.59 -23.65 6.43
CA GLY A 314 -8.87 -24.37 6.43
C GLY A 314 -9.41 -24.69 7.82
N GLN A 315 -9.05 -23.90 8.84
CA GLN A 315 -9.47 -24.11 10.23
C GLN A 315 -10.86 -23.57 10.53
N SER A 316 -11.33 -22.60 9.72
CA SER A 316 -12.64 -21.97 9.85
C SER A 316 -13.28 -21.77 8.49
N THR A 317 -14.61 -21.74 8.45
CA THR A 317 -15.33 -21.19 7.28
C THR A 317 -15.23 -19.67 7.26
N PRO A 318 -15.44 -18.99 6.11
CA PRO A 318 -15.50 -17.54 6.04
C PRO A 318 -16.51 -16.92 7.01
N GLU A 319 -17.66 -17.56 7.21
CA GLU A 319 -18.69 -17.12 8.13
C GLU A 319 -18.25 -17.20 9.59
N GLU A 320 -17.64 -18.32 10.00
CA GLU A 320 -17.14 -18.53 11.37
C GLU A 320 -15.99 -17.55 11.68
N ALA A 321 -15.07 -17.36 10.75
CA ALA A 321 -13.96 -16.42 10.89
C ALA A 321 -14.47 -14.96 10.99
N ALA A 322 -15.45 -14.58 10.18
CA ALA A 322 -16.04 -13.25 10.22
C ALA A 322 -16.79 -12.99 11.54
N ASP A 323 -17.56 -13.97 12.03
CA ASP A 323 -18.27 -13.83 13.29
C ASP A 323 -17.32 -13.65 14.48
N ASN A 324 -16.25 -14.47 14.53
CA ASN A 324 -15.22 -14.35 15.57
C ASN A 324 -14.48 -12.99 15.49
N ALA A 325 -14.07 -12.57 14.29
CA ALA A 325 -13.41 -11.30 14.12
C ALA A 325 -14.25 -10.11 14.56
N ILE A 326 -15.54 -10.09 14.19
CA ILE A 326 -16.46 -9.00 14.56
C ILE A 326 -16.65 -8.93 16.07
N GLU A 327 -16.75 -10.07 16.77
CA GLU A 327 -16.82 -10.12 18.23
C GLU A 327 -15.56 -9.50 18.85
N LEU A 328 -14.36 -9.97 18.48
CA LEU A 328 -13.09 -9.48 19.01
C LEU A 328 -12.87 -7.99 18.70
N LEU A 329 -13.19 -7.54 17.50
CA LEU A 329 -13.05 -6.15 17.09
C LEU A 329 -14.01 -5.22 17.85
N ASN A 330 -15.27 -5.66 18.10
CA ASN A 330 -16.22 -4.90 18.88
C ASN A 330 -15.80 -4.82 20.36
N ASP A 331 -15.25 -5.89 20.92
CA ASP A 331 -14.69 -5.90 22.28
C ASP A 331 -13.53 -4.90 22.40
N TYR A 332 -12.61 -4.92 21.43
CA TYR A 332 -11.52 -3.94 21.35
C TYR A 332 -12.04 -2.50 21.30
N LEU A 333 -12.98 -2.21 20.37
CA LEU A 333 -13.53 -0.86 20.22
C LEU A 333 -14.28 -0.38 21.47
N SER A 334 -14.98 -1.29 22.17
CA SER A 334 -15.68 -0.99 23.42
C SER A 334 -14.72 -0.68 24.58
N ALA A 335 -13.50 -1.20 24.53
CA ALA A 335 -12.47 -0.92 25.54
C ALA A 335 -11.76 0.43 25.34
N LEU A 336 -11.99 1.12 24.22
CA LEU A 336 -11.44 2.44 23.93
C LEU A 336 -12.26 3.60 24.55
N ASP A 337 -13.44 3.31 25.11
CA ASP A 337 -14.29 4.29 25.81
C ASP A 337 -13.89 4.39 27.29
#